data_4a6bf26b753659b5e0f3b3eecfb6c2a0
#
_entry.id   4a6bf26b753659b5e0f3b3eecfb6c2a0
#
_cell.length_a   1.000
_cell.length_b   1.000
_cell.length_c   1.000
_cell.angle_alpha   90.00
_cell.angle_beta   90.00
_cell.angle_gamma   90.00
#
_symmetry.space_group_name_H-M   'P 1'
#
loop_
_entity.id
_entity.type
_entity.pdbx_description
1 polymer ?
#
loop_
_entity_poly.entity_id
_entity_poly.type
_entity_poly.pdbx_seq_one_letter_code
_entity_poly.pdbx_strand_id
1 'polypeptide(L)' 'MPPYQRIAADLRRRIESGELAPGDMVPSITRLTQEYGVSKGTAVKALDVLRRDGLTRTVAGWGTFVAERG' A
#
# COMPACT_ATOMS: atom_id res chain seq x y z
N MET A 1 0.00 -6.62 16.87
CA MET A 1 -0.48 -6.42 15.48
C MET A 1 0.47 -7.10 14.51
N PRO A 2 -0.02 -7.98 13.63
CA PRO A 2 0.85 -8.61 12.63
C PRO A 2 1.53 -7.56 11.74
N PRO A 3 2.75 -7.84 11.25
CA PRO A 3 3.50 -6.87 10.44
C PRO A 3 2.73 -6.33 9.25
N TYR A 4 1.97 -7.16 8.54
CA TYR A 4 1.24 -6.69 7.36
C TYR A 4 0.14 -5.70 7.74
N GLN A 5 -0.50 -5.87 8.90
CA GLN A 5 -1.55 -4.94 9.35
C GLN A 5 -0.95 -3.59 9.73
N ARG A 6 0.24 -3.60 10.32
CA ARG A 6 0.95 -2.38 10.66
C ARG A 6 1.31 -1.58 9.41
N ILE A 7 1.82 -2.26 8.38
CA ILE A 7 2.15 -1.62 7.11
C ILE A 7 0.88 -1.04 6.47
N ALA A 8 -0.19 -1.83 6.43
CA ALA A 8 -1.46 -1.39 5.87
C ALA A 8 -2.01 -0.17 6.61
N ALA A 9 -1.92 -0.17 7.95
CA ALA A 9 -2.39 0.95 8.76
C ALA A 9 -1.57 2.22 8.50
N ASP A 10 -0.24 2.10 8.36
CA ASP A 10 0.63 3.22 8.05
C ASP A 10 0.30 3.83 6.68
N LEU A 11 0.14 2.98 5.67
CA LEU A 11 -0.19 3.44 4.33
C LEU A 11 -1.59 4.05 4.28
N ARG A 12 -2.55 3.44 4.97
CA ARG A 12 -3.90 3.99 5.08
C ARG A 12 -3.87 5.41 5.65
N ARG A 13 -3.11 5.61 6.70
CA ARG A 13 -2.97 6.92 7.33
C ARG A 13 -2.41 7.95 6.35
N ARG A 14 -1.41 7.59 5.57
CA ARG A 14 -0.83 8.48 4.55
C ARG A 14 -1.83 8.82 3.45
N ILE A 15 -2.67 7.86 3.07
CA ILE A 15 -3.72 8.08 2.08
C ILE A 15 -4.80 9.00 2.63
N GLU A 16 -5.22 8.75 3.86
CA GLU A 16 -6.28 9.54 4.50
C GLU A 16 -5.84 10.96 4.81
N SER A 17 -4.56 11.16 5.13
CA SER A 17 -4.03 12.49 5.42
C SER A 17 -3.74 13.31 4.16
N GLY A 18 -3.75 12.68 2.99
CA GLY A 18 -3.40 13.34 1.74
C GLY A 18 -1.92 13.32 1.40
N GLU A 19 -1.07 12.74 2.26
CA GLU A 19 0.35 12.56 1.96
C GLU A 19 0.53 11.74 0.69
N LEU A 20 -0.30 10.70 0.54
CA LEU A 20 -0.43 9.94 -0.70
C LEU A 20 -1.78 10.32 -1.30
N ALA A 21 -1.76 11.20 -2.27
CA ALA A 21 -2.97 11.70 -2.92
C ALA A 21 -3.50 10.70 -3.96
N PRO A 22 -4.79 10.80 -4.33
CA PRO A 22 -5.33 9.95 -5.40
C PRO A 22 -4.47 10.02 -6.65
N GLY A 23 -4.15 8.85 -7.21
CA GLY A 23 -3.28 8.75 -8.38
C GLY A 23 -1.80 8.65 -8.07
N ASP A 24 -1.39 8.91 -6.83
CA ASP A 24 0.01 8.77 -6.44
C ASP A 24 0.40 7.30 -6.37
N MET A 25 1.67 7.01 -6.68
CA MET A 25 2.19 5.66 -6.58
C MET A 25 2.44 5.30 -5.12
N VAL A 26 1.94 4.14 -4.72
CA VAL A 26 2.22 3.55 -3.40
C VAL A 26 3.61 2.92 -3.44
N PRO A 27 4.37 2.88 -2.32
CA PRO A 27 5.66 2.22 -2.31
C PRO A 27 5.60 0.79 -2.85
N SER A 28 6.61 0.41 -3.62
CA SER A 28 6.68 -0.93 -4.22
C SER A 28 6.87 -2.00 -3.16
N ILE A 29 6.59 -3.25 -3.54
CA ILE A 29 6.82 -4.40 -2.66
C ILE A 29 8.28 -4.44 -2.20
N THR A 30 9.23 -4.25 -3.14
CA THR A 30 10.65 -4.22 -2.81
C THR A 30 10.96 -3.14 -1.78
N ARG A 31 10.41 -1.95 -1.98
CA ARG A 31 10.62 -0.83 -1.08
C ARG A 31 10.04 -1.10 0.30
N LEU A 32 8.85 -1.70 0.36
CA LEU A 32 8.22 -2.06 1.64
C LEU A 32 9.05 -3.09 2.39
N THR A 33 9.60 -4.09 1.70
CA THR A 33 10.45 -5.09 2.35
C THR A 33 11.69 -4.43 2.96
N GLN A 34 12.27 -3.46 2.28
CA GLN A 34 13.46 -2.75 2.76
C GLN A 34 13.13 -1.82 3.92
N GLU A 35 12.07 -1.03 3.80
CA GLU A 35 11.71 -0.04 4.82
C GLU A 35 11.23 -0.68 6.11
N TYR A 36 10.47 -1.76 6.01
CA TYR A 36 9.86 -2.40 7.19
C TYR A 36 10.61 -3.66 7.64
N GLY A 37 11.60 -4.10 6.88
CA GLY A 37 12.36 -5.30 7.24
C GLY A 37 11.51 -6.57 7.22
N VAL A 38 10.57 -6.69 6.30
CA VAL A 38 9.64 -7.81 6.22
C VAL A 38 9.84 -8.61 4.94
N SER A 39 9.24 -9.80 4.88
CA SER A 39 9.28 -10.64 3.70
C SER A 39 8.42 -10.06 2.59
N LYS A 40 8.69 -10.49 1.36
CA LYS A 40 7.89 -10.13 0.20
C LYS A 40 6.41 -10.48 0.39
N GLY A 41 6.14 -11.69 0.94
CA GLY A 41 4.77 -12.12 1.19
C GLY A 41 4.03 -11.20 2.15
N THR A 42 4.71 -10.72 3.18
CA THR A 42 4.12 -9.77 4.13
C THR A 42 3.77 -8.45 3.44
N ALA A 43 4.67 -7.94 2.59
CA ALA A 43 4.42 -6.72 1.85
C ALA A 43 3.24 -6.86 0.89
N VAL A 44 3.17 -7.99 0.17
CA VAL A 44 2.06 -8.29 -0.73
C VAL A 44 0.74 -8.31 0.04
N LYS A 45 0.73 -8.95 1.19
CA LYS A 45 -0.48 -9.07 2.02
C LYS A 45 -0.96 -7.70 2.49
N ALA A 46 -0.04 -6.81 2.84
CA ALA A 46 -0.38 -5.45 3.25
C ALA A 46 -1.06 -4.68 2.11
N LEU A 47 -0.52 -4.77 0.90
CA LEU A 47 -1.11 -4.11 -0.25
C LEU A 47 -2.47 -4.71 -0.62
N ASP A 48 -2.64 -6.03 -0.44
CA ASP A 48 -3.91 -6.69 -0.67
C ASP A 48 -5.02 -6.15 0.24
N VAL A 49 -4.69 -5.89 1.51
CA VAL A 49 -5.65 -5.31 2.46
C VAL A 49 -6.16 -3.97 1.94
N LEU A 50 -5.25 -3.11 1.51
CA LEU A 50 -5.62 -1.78 1.00
C LEU A 50 -6.45 -1.88 -0.28
N ARG A 51 -6.11 -2.80 -1.16
CA ARG A 51 -6.86 -3.02 -2.40
C ARG A 51 -8.28 -3.50 -2.11
N ARG A 52 -8.44 -4.43 -1.18
CA ARG A 52 -9.77 -4.91 -0.78
C ARG A 52 -10.62 -3.80 -0.19
N ASP A 53 -9.99 -2.89 0.53
CA ASP A 53 -10.69 -1.76 1.12
C ASP A 53 -10.97 -0.63 0.12
N GLY A 54 -10.56 -0.82 -1.15
CA GLY A 54 -10.79 0.16 -2.20
C GLY A 54 -9.89 1.38 -2.15
N LEU A 55 -8.81 1.35 -1.35
CA LEU A 55 -7.90 2.48 -1.20
C LEU A 55 -6.81 2.52 -2.27
N THR A 56 -6.50 1.38 -2.87
CA THR A 56 -5.47 1.29 -3.90
C THR A 56 -5.94 0.43 -5.05
N ARG A 57 -5.27 0.59 -6.20
CA ARG A 57 -5.48 -0.26 -7.37
C ARG A 57 -4.12 -0.63 -7.94
N THR A 58 -4.02 -1.83 -8.47
CA THR A 58 -2.81 -2.32 -9.12
C THR A 58 -2.98 -2.23 -10.63
N VAL A 59 -1.98 -1.65 -11.29
CA VAL A 59 -1.94 -1.57 -12.75
C VAL A 59 -0.78 -2.44 -13.22
N ALA A 60 -1.07 -3.48 -13.99
CA ALA A 60 -0.06 -4.43 -14.43
C ALA A 60 1.06 -3.72 -15.19
N GLY A 61 2.31 -3.99 -14.82
CA GLY A 61 3.47 -3.38 -15.43
C GLY A 61 3.80 -1.98 -14.96
N TRP A 62 2.93 -1.33 -14.16
CA TRP A 62 3.13 0.04 -13.71
C TRP A 62 3.32 0.16 -12.20
N GLY A 63 2.57 -0.61 -11.42
CA GLY A 63 2.66 -0.61 -9.96
C GLY A 63 1.30 -0.45 -9.29
N THR A 64 1.34 -0.07 -8.03
CA THR A 64 0.13 0.14 -7.23
C THR A 64 -0.04 1.64 -6.97
N PHE A 65 -1.24 2.13 -7.18
CA PHE A 65 -1.58 3.55 -7.09
C PHE A 65 -2.72 3.76 -6.11
N VAL A 66 -2.76 4.94 -5.50
CA VAL A 66 -3.89 5.33 -4.65
C VAL A 66 -5.13 5.47 -5.54
N ALA A 67 -6.21 4.80 -5.16
CA ALA A 67 -7.44 4.83 -5.92
C ALA A 67 -8.08 6.21 -5.82
N GLU A 68 -8.67 6.65 -6.93
CA GLU A 68 -9.44 7.89 -6.92
C GLU A 68 -10.80 7.61 -6.30
N ARG A 69 -11.21 8.49 -5.39
CA ARG A 69 -12.54 8.43 -4.82
C ARG A 69 -13.44 9.33 -5.67
N GLY A 70 -14.19 8.68 -6.51
CA GLY A 70 -15.13 9.38 -7.39
C GLY A 70 -16.38 9.80 -6.66
#